data_b3a8aa62a50d938b980f19a54b815393
#
_entry.id   b3a8aa62a50d938b980f19a54b815393
#
_cell.length_a   1.000
_cell.length_b   1.000
_cell.length_c   1.000
_cell.angle_alpha   90.00
_cell.angle_beta   90.00
_cell.angle_gamma   90.00
#
_symmetry.space_group_name_H-M   'P 1'
#
loop_
_entity.id
_entity.type
_entity.pdbx_description
1 polymer ?
#
loop_
_entity_poly.entity_id
_entity_poly.type
_entity_poly.pdbx_seq_one_letter_code
_entity_poly.pdbx_strand_id
1 'polypeptide(L)'
;MEKAIVKRVIGPVVDIHFPYGELPELYNAIEIRLPERKVTLEVVQQIGGGDVRCIALSSTDGISRGMEALDTGAPITMPVGEATLGRMFNVTGDPIDGKGPVETAERLPIHRKAPGFTEILPATELLETGIKVVDLLAPYARGGKIGLFGGAGVGKTVLIMELIRNIAYEHGGYSVFAGVGERSREGNDLWHEMNESGVINKTALVFGQMNEPPGARLRVPLSGLTIAENFRDRSGQDVLLFIDNIFRFTQAGSEVSALLGRMPSAVGYQPTLATEMGDLQERITSTRNGSVTSVQAISVPADDLTDPAPATAFAHLDATTVLSRSIAELGIYPAVDPLESSSRILEPGILGKEHYETARAVQQVLEKYRQLQDIIAVLGMDELGAEDRAAVNRARRIQRFLSQPFHVAENFTGMEGRYVPLKETIKGFQAILGGEVDDLPEQAFLMCGSMDEVIAKRGSF
;
A
#
# COMPACT_ATOMS: atom_id res chain seq x y z
N MET A 1 -3.76 -47.04 -9.71
CA MET A 1 -4.54 -45.76 -9.67
C MET A 1 -4.14 -45.01 -10.94
N GLU A 2 -5.11 -44.63 -11.74
CA GLU A 2 -4.86 -43.70 -12.83
C GLU A 2 -4.40 -42.37 -12.25
N LYS A 3 -3.36 -41.80 -12.83
CA LYS A 3 -2.78 -40.52 -12.37
C LYS A 3 -3.47 -39.37 -13.08
N ALA A 4 -3.57 -38.23 -12.39
CA ALA A 4 -4.01 -37.01 -13.04
C ALA A 4 -2.97 -36.57 -14.09
N ILE A 5 -3.42 -36.17 -15.26
CA ILE A 5 -2.57 -35.84 -16.40
C ILE A 5 -2.96 -34.51 -17.06
N VAL A 6 -1.96 -33.80 -17.56
CA VAL A 6 -2.15 -32.61 -18.37
C VAL A 6 -2.84 -32.96 -19.68
N LYS A 7 -4.00 -32.38 -19.94
CA LYS A 7 -4.78 -32.57 -21.17
C LYS A 7 -4.49 -31.50 -22.21
N ARG A 8 -4.32 -30.25 -21.78
CA ARG A 8 -4.10 -29.12 -22.67
C ARG A 8 -3.36 -27.99 -21.96
N VAL A 9 -2.50 -27.28 -22.68
CA VAL A 9 -1.80 -26.06 -22.21
C VAL A 9 -2.10 -24.95 -23.19
N ILE A 10 -2.60 -23.81 -22.67
CA ILE A 10 -2.91 -22.60 -23.45
C ILE A 10 -2.32 -21.41 -22.71
N GLY A 11 -1.06 -21.06 -23.00
CA GLY A 11 -0.34 -20.05 -22.24
C GLY A 11 -0.34 -20.38 -20.74
N PRO A 12 -0.78 -19.47 -19.85
CA PRO A 12 -0.81 -19.72 -18.42
C PRO A 12 -2.01 -20.58 -17.95
N VAL A 13 -2.88 -21.03 -18.86
CA VAL A 13 -4.03 -21.90 -18.54
C VAL A 13 -3.69 -23.33 -18.87
N VAL A 14 -3.90 -24.24 -17.91
CA VAL A 14 -3.64 -25.68 -18.06
C VAL A 14 -4.90 -26.45 -17.67
N ASP A 15 -5.41 -27.25 -18.61
CA ASP A 15 -6.50 -28.19 -18.35
C ASP A 15 -5.91 -29.56 -17.97
N ILE A 16 -6.39 -30.09 -16.84
CA ILE A 16 -5.90 -31.35 -16.27
C ILE A 16 -7.08 -32.31 -16.12
N HIS A 17 -6.84 -33.56 -16.50
CA HIS A 17 -7.80 -34.65 -16.34
C HIS A 17 -7.49 -35.42 -15.06
N PHE A 18 -8.49 -35.57 -14.20
CA PHE A 18 -8.45 -36.35 -12.98
C PHE A 18 -9.26 -37.64 -13.17
N PRO A 19 -8.81 -38.79 -12.60
CA PRO A 19 -9.59 -40.02 -12.58
C PRO A 19 -10.95 -39.84 -11.89
N TYR A 20 -11.87 -40.72 -12.17
CA TYR A 20 -13.23 -40.67 -11.62
C TYR A 20 -13.22 -40.62 -10.08
N GLY A 21 -13.92 -39.61 -9.53
CA GLY A 21 -14.14 -39.45 -8.10
C GLY A 21 -13.05 -38.68 -7.34
N GLU A 22 -12.00 -38.19 -8.01
CA GLU A 22 -10.84 -37.53 -7.39
C GLU A 22 -10.66 -36.07 -7.88
N LEU A 23 -11.75 -35.36 -8.14
CA LEU A 23 -11.66 -33.95 -8.55
C LEU A 23 -11.15 -33.07 -7.40
N PRO A 24 -10.12 -32.25 -7.64
CA PRO A 24 -9.63 -31.31 -6.65
C PRO A 24 -10.69 -30.24 -6.35
N GLU A 25 -10.65 -29.71 -5.15
CA GLU A 25 -11.45 -28.55 -4.77
C GLU A 25 -10.96 -27.30 -5.51
N LEU A 26 -11.84 -26.29 -5.63
CA LEU A 26 -11.45 -24.97 -6.15
C LEU A 26 -10.36 -24.37 -5.25
N TYR A 27 -9.41 -23.71 -5.90
CA TYR A 27 -8.22 -23.14 -5.31
C TYR A 27 -7.14 -24.12 -4.82
N ASN A 28 -7.35 -25.44 -4.93
CA ASN A 28 -6.26 -26.37 -4.65
C ASN A 28 -5.04 -26.08 -5.53
N ALA A 29 -3.88 -26.24 -4.93
CA ALA A 29 -2.61 -26.17 -5.63
C ALA A 29 -2.31 -27.50 -6.32
N ILE A 30 -2.05 -27.47 -7.61
CA ILE A 30 -1.64 -28.61 -8.41
C ILE A 30 -0.17 -28.44 -8.78
N GLU A 31 0.63 -29.47 -8.58
CA GLU A 31 2.05 -29.47 -8.90
C GLU A 31 2.37 -30.31 -10.14
N ILE A 32 3.14 -29.74 -11.05
CA ILE A 32 3.73 -30.45 -12.19
C ILE A 32 5.24 -30.38 -12.04
N ARG A 33 5.89 -31.55 -12.05
CA ARG A 33 7.33 -31.63 -11.91
C ARG A 33 7.98 -31.64 -13.30
N LEU A 34 8.83 -30.67 -13.54
CA LEU A 34 9.75 -30.61 -14.67
C LEU A 34 11.15 -31.01 -14.21
N PRO A 35 12.07 -31.36 -15.12
CA PRO A 35 13.42 -31.84 -14.76
C PRO A 35 14.19 -30.86 -13.84
N GLU A 36 14.06 -29.57 -14.08
CA GLU A 36 14.83 -28.53 -13.36
C GLU A 36 13.99 -27.70 -12.36
N ARG A 37 12.66 -27.82 -12.42
CA ARG A 37 11.78 -27.00 -11.60
C ARG A 37 10.40 -27.65 -11.38
N LYS A 38 9.72 -27.14 -10.40
CA LYS A 38 8.32 -27.41 -10.14
C LYS A 38 7.47 -26.24 -10.62
N VAL A 39 6.35 -26.53 -11.28
CA VAL A 39 5.34 -25.54 -11.64
C VAL A 39 4.12 -25.75 -10.77
N THR A 40 3.70 -24.70 -10.07
CA THR A 40 2.49 -24.69 -9.26
C THR A 40 1.37 -24.04 -10.06
N LEU A 41 0.23 -24.70 -10.10
CA LEU A 41 -1.02 -24.26 -10.72
C LEU A 41 -2.07 -24.12 -9.63
N GLU A 42 -3.09 -23.30 -9.88
CA GLU A 42 -4.27 -23.20 -9.00
C GLU A 42 -5.53 -23.59 -9.77
N VAL A 43 -6.35 -24.46 -9.17
CA VAL A 43 -7.64 -24.87 -9.74
C VAL A 43 -8.62 -23.69 -9.67
N VAL A 44 -9.10 -23.22 -10.82
CA VAL A 44 -10.04 -22.09 -10.90
C VAL A 44 -11.41 -22.47 -11.45
N GLN A 45 -11.53 -23.64 -12.07
CA GLN A 45 -12.80 -24.07 -12.65
C GLN A 45 -12.84 -25.58 -12.81
N GLN A 46 -13.96 -26.20 -12.49
CA GLN A 46 -14.29 -27.57 -12.88
C GLN A 46 -15.10 -27.52 -14.17
N ILE A 47 -14.62 -28.16 -15.24
CA ILE A 47 -15.21 -28.07 -16.59
C ILE A 47 -16.00 -29.30 -16.99
N GLY A 48 -16.11 -30.29 -16.09
CA GLY A 48 -16.85 -31.54 -16.30
C GLY A 48 -16.02 -32.65 -16.93
N GLY A 49 -16.56 -33.86 -16.94
CA GLY A 49 -15.89 -35.02 -17.53
C GLY A 49 -14.58 -35.46 -16.86
N GLY A 50 -14.37 -35.09 -15.60
CA GLY A 50 -13.11 -35.34 -14.89
C GLY A 50 -12.04 -34.27 -15.14
N ASP A 51 -12.37 -33.20 -15.86
CA ASP A 51 -11.43 -32.14 -16.22
C ASP A 51 -11.58 -30.93 -15.32
N VAL A 52 -10.42 -30.35 -14.94
CA VAL A 52 -10.33 -29.07 -14.25
C VAL A 52 -9.48 -28.10 -15.04
N ARG A 53 -9.78 -26.84 -14.92
CA ARG A 53 -8.99 -25.73 -15.49
C ARG A 53 -8.21 -25.05 -14.39
N CYS A 54 -6.91 -24.91 -14.62
CA CYS A 54 -5.98 -24.28 -13.67
C CYS A 54 -5.31 -23.08 -14.31
N ILE A 55 -4.91 -22.12 -13.46
CA ILE A 55 -4.02 -21.02 -13.82
C ILE A 55 -2.63 -21.27 -13.26
N ALA A 56 -1.61 -20.98 -14.05
CA ALA A 56 -0.23 -21.12 -13.63
C ALA A 56 0.23 -19.91 -12.81
N LEU A 57 1.03 -20.18 -11.80
CA LEU A 57 1.67 -19.17 -10.94
C LEU A 57 3.14 -18.92 -11.31
N SER A 58 3.65 -19.65 -12.31
CA SER A 58 4.94 -19.44 -12.93
C SER A 58 4.87 -19.84 -14.41
N SER A 59 5.94 -19.65 -15.18
CA SER A 59 5.94 -20.02 -16.60
C SER A 59 5.52 -21.47 -16.81
N THR A 60 4.69 -21.70 -17.82
CA THR A 60 4.25 -23.05 -18.28
C THR A 60 5.21 -23.68 -19.28
N ASP A 61 6.33 -23.01 -19.61
CA ASP A 61 7.31 -23.56 -20.57
C ASP A 61 7.82 -24.92 -20.12
N GLY A 62 7.82 -25.87 -21.03
CA GLY A 62 8.21 -27.25 -20.77
C GLY A 62 7.05 -28.15 -20.32
N ILE A 63 5.88 -27.62 -19.99
CA ILE A 63 4.70 -28.46 -19.73
C ILE A 63 4.14 -28.98 -21.06
N SER A 64 3.94 -30.29 -21.14
CA SER A 64 3.33 -30.92 -22.28
C SER A 64 2.19 -31.87 -21.91
N ARG A 65 1.35 -32.13 -22.90
CA ARG A 65 0.22 -33.07 -22.75
C ARG A 65 0.73 -34.45 -22.31
N GLY A 66 0.00 -35.07 -21.37
CA GLY A 66 0.31 -36.36 -20.80
C GLY A 66 1.26 -36.35 -19.61
N MET A 67 1.80 -35.18 -19.22
CA MET A 67 2.58 -35.09 -18.01
C MET A 67 1.70 -35.30 -16.76
N GLU A 68 2.28 -35.91 -15.73
CA GLU A 68 1.62 -36.13 -14.47
C GLU A 68 1.41 -34.82 -13.74
N ALA A 69 0.25 -34.68 -13.10
CA ALA A 69 -0.11 -33.61 -12.21
C ALA A 69 -0.48 -34.15 -10.82
N LEU A 70 -0.03 -33.50 -9.79
CA LEU A 70 -0.28 -33.90 -8.40
C LEU A 70 -1.17 -32.87 -7.74
N ASP A 71 -2.36 -33.25 -7.30
CA ASP A 71 -3.15 -32.45 -6.36
C ASP A 71 -2.49 -32.49 -4.98
N THR A 72 -2.20 -31.33 -4.41
CA THR A 72 -1.63 -31.21 -3.05
C THR A 72 -2.69 -31.41 -1.97
N GLY A 73 -3.99 -31.42 -2.34
CA GLY A 73 -5.11 -31.51 -1.42
C GLY A 73 -5.36 -30.25 -0.60
N ALA A 74 -4.69 -29.13 -0.93
CA ALA A 74 -4.80 -27.87 -0.21
C ALA A 74 -4.55 -26.68 -1.16
N PRO A 75 -5.06 -25.48 -0.83
CA PRO A 75 -4.69 -24.25 -1.52
C PRO A 75 -3.22 -23.91 -1.37
N ILE A 76 -2.77 -22.93 -2.16
CA ILE A 76 -1.43 -22.34 -2.01
C ILE A 76 -1.27 -21.82 -0.57
N THR A 77 -0.11 -22.07 0.02
CA THR A 77 0.19 -21.66 1.40
C THR A 77 1.40 -20.73 1.46
N MET A 78 1.40 -19.82 2.42
CA MET A 78 2.53 -18.94 2.74
C MET A 78 3.16 -19.34 4.06
N PRO A 79 4.51 -19.29 4.18
CA PRO A 79 5.16 -19.33 5.48
C PRO A 79 4.73 -18.10 6.28
N VAL A 80 4.54 -18.25 7.58
CA VAL A 80 4.07 -17.18 8.48
C VAL A 80 4.91 -17.11 9.75
N GLY A 81 4.76 -16.02 10.50
CA GLY A 81 5.45 -15.77 11.74
C GLY A 81 6.77 -14.98 11.56
N GLU A 82 7.47 -14.77 12.67
CA GLU A 82 8.67 -13.91 12.72
C GLU A 82 9.81 -14.37 11.81
N ALA A 83 9.86 -15.66 11.47
CA ALA A 83 10.85 -16.20 10.52
C ALA A 83 10.69 -15.61 9.10
N THR A 84 9.58 -14.96 8.79
CA THR A 84 9.36 -14.27 7.51
C THR A 84 9.94 -12.86 7.47
N LEU A 85 10.25 -12.27 8.62
CA LEU A 85 10.82 -10.93 8.69
C LEU A 85 12.25 -10.90 8.10
N GLY A 86 12.54 -9.88 7.34
CA GLY A 86 13.82 -9.75 6.64
C GLY A 86 13.95 -10.64 5.40
N ARG A 87 12.88 -11.32 5.00
CA ARG A 87 12.86 -12.28 3.90
C ARG A 87 11.99 -11.79 2.73
N MET A 88 12.32 -12.31 1.55
CA MET A 88 11.61 -12.02 0.30
C MET A 88 11.09 -13.33 -0.30
N PHE A 89 9.81 -13.34 -0.66
CA PHE A 89 9.10 -14.51 -1.17
C PHE A 89 8.47 -14.26 -2.55
N ASN A 90 8.28 -15.33 -3.30
CA ASN A 90 7.37 -15.35 -4.42
C ASN A 90 5.92 -15.64 -3.97
N VAL A 91 4.99 -15.72 -4.93
CA VAL A 91 3.56 -15.95 -4.67
C VAL A 91 3.25 -17.27 -3.94
N THR A 92 4.10 -18.29 -4.12
CA THR A 92 3.96 -19.62 -3.51
C THR A 92 4.69 -19.76 -2.17
N GLY A 93 5.30 -18.66 -1.70
CA GLY A 93 6.02 -18.63 -0.43
C GLY A 93 7.41 -19.28 -0.49
N ASP A 94 7.98 -19.41 -1.69
CA ASP A 94 9.37 -19.80 -1.83
C ASP A 94 10.27 -18.57 -1.69
N PRO A 95 11.37 -18.65 -0.91
CA PRO A 95 12.29 -17.55 -0.77
C PRO A 95 13.01 -17.22 -2.08
N ILE A 96 13.10 -15.93 -2.41
CA ILE A 96 13.79 -15.43 -3.62
C ILE A 96 14.96 -14.49 -3.29
N ASP A 97 15.33 -14.39 -2.01
CA ASP A 97 16.39 -13.51 -1.49
C ASP A 97 17.79 -14.17 -1.44
N GLY A 98 17.91 -15.41 -1.91
CA GLY A 98 19.18 -16.16 -1.88
C GLY A 98 19.63 -16.62 -0.50
N LYS A 99 18.85 -16.40 0.56
CA LYS A 99 19.20 -16.76 1.94
C LYS A 99 18.81 -18.20 2.35
N GLY A 100 18.37 -19.02 1.39
CA GLY A 100 17.94 -20.39 1.64
C GLY A 100 16.52 -20.51 2.21
N PRO A 101 16.08 -21.74 2.55
CA PRO A 101 14.74 -22.01 3.07
C PRO A 101 14.45 -21.24 4.36
N VAL A 102 13.16 -20.96 4.57
CA VAL A 102 12.70 -20.38 5.86
C VAL A 102 12.36 -21.51 6.82
N GLU A 103 13.00 -21.50 7.96
CA GLU A 103 12.73 -22.44 9.04
C GLU A 103 11.47 -21.99 9.81
N THR A 104 10.31 -22.30 9.29
CA THR A 104 9.03 -22.16 9.97
C THR A 104 8.24 -23.45 9.89
N ALA A 105 7.70 -23.88 11.01
CA ALA A 105 6.81 -25.02 11.05
C ALA A 105 5.39 -24.73 10.53
N GLU A 106 5.06 -23.44 10.37
CA GLU A 106 3.70 -23.01 10.07
C GLU A 106 3.59 -22.37 8.69
N ARG A 107 2.62 -22.86 7.93
CA ARG A 107 2.18 -22.28 6.67
C ARG A 107 0.66 -22.16 6.68
N LEU A 108 0.15 -21.04 6.20
CA LEU A 108 -1.28 -20.78 6.13
C LEU A 108 -1.75 -20.62 4.69
N PRO A 109 -2.98 -21.08 4.35
CA PRO A 109 -3.53 -20.92 3.01
C PRO A 109 -3.77 -19.44 2.71
N ILE A 110 -3.56 -19.06 1.44
CA ILE A 110 -3.79 -17.67 0.99
C ILE A 110 -5.27 -17.35 0.80
N HIS A 111 -6.10 -18.37 0.49
CA HIS A 111 -7.53 -18.25 0.40
C HIS A 111 -8.14 -18.45 1.80
N ARG A 112 -8.45 -17.35 2.44
CA ARG A 112 -9.06 -17.31 3.77
C ARG A 112 -10.29 -16.41 3.75
N LYS A 113 -11.24 -16.72 4.62
CA LYS A 113 -12.41 -15.85 4.83
C LYS A 113 -12.00 -14.60 5.60
N ALA A 114 -12.69 -13.50 5.33
CA ALA A 114 -12.60 -12.30 6.17
C ALA A 114 -13.01 -12.63 7.61
N PRO A 115 -12.53 -11.86 8.61
CA PRO A 115 -12.99 -11.96 9.99
C PRO A 115 -14.52 -11.88 10.08
N GLY A 116 -15.09 -12.60 11.04
CA GLY A 116 -16.53 -12.60 11.27
C GLY A 116 -17.04 -11.20 11.63
N PHE A 117 -18.28 -10.88 11.27
CA PHE A 117 -18.88 -9.56 11.48
C PHE A 117 -18.79 -9.06 12.93
N THR A 118 -18.83 -9.97 13.90
CA THR A 118 -18.72 -9.64 15.34
C THR A 118 -17.29 -9.53 15.84
N GLU A 119 -16.31 -9.87 15.03
CA GLU A 119 -14.88 -9.82 15.38
C GLU A 119 -14.23 -8.50 14.91
N ILE A 120 -14.84 -7.83 13.93
CA ILE A 120 -14.36 -6.60 13.35
C ILE A 120 -14.59 -5.45 14.32
N LEU A 121 -13.55 -4.64 14.51
CA LEU A 121 -13.63 -3.39 15.26
C LEU A 121 -13.75 -2.19 14.29
N PRO A 122 -14.49 -1.14 14.67
CA PRO A 122 -14.55 0.09 13.87
C PRO A 122 -13.17 0.71 13.70
N ALA A 123 -12.85 1.18 12.49
CA ALA A 123 -11.62 1.93 12.19
C ALA A 123 -11.77 3.40 12.62
N THR A 124 -11.82 3.65 13.93
CA THR A 124 -11.99 4.99 14.53
C THR A 124 -10.79 5.45 15.34
N GLU A 125 -9.81 4.57 15.56
CA GLU A 125 -8.58 4.93 16.27
C GLU A 125 -7.56 5.48 15.29
N LEU A 126 -6.91 6.60 15.65
CA LEU A 126 -5.83 7.18 14.89
C LEU A 126 -4.59 6.26 14.92
N LEU A 127 -4.02 5.99 13.77
CA LEU A 127 -2.66 5.48 13.64
C LEU A 127 -1.72 6.68 13.46
N GLU A 128 -1.06 7.08 14.53
CA GLU A 128 -0.12 8.19 14.50
C GLU A 128 1.13 7.79 13.69
N THR A 129 1.36 8.49 12.59
CA THR A 129 2.47 8.18 11.68
C THR A 129 3.74 8.96 11.99
N GLY A 130 3.65 10.03 12.77
CA GLY A 130 4.73 10.98 13.04
C GLY A 130 5.09 11.87 11.86
N ILE A 131 4.25 11.87 10.81
CA ILE A 131 4.40 12.70 9.61
C ILE A 131 3.34 13.80 9.66
N LYS A 132 3.78 15.04 9.87
CA LYS A 132 2.89 16.19 10.15
C LYS A 132 1.73 16.33 9.16
N VAL A 133 2.02 16.30 7.87
CA VAL A 133 1.00 16.51 6.83
C VAL A 133 -0.04 15.38 6.82
N VAL A 134 0.38 14.15 7.08
CA VAL A 134 -0.51 12.98 7.16
C VAL A 134 -1.36 13.07 8.42
N ASP A 135 -0.73 13.15 9.58
CA ASP A 135 -1.42 13.09 10.86
C ASP A 135 -2.39 14.26 11.07
N LEU A 136 -2.07 15.46 10.54
CA LEU A 136 -2.94 16.62 10.66
C LEU A 136 -4.12 16.60 9.67
N LEU A 137 -3.84 16.38 8.36
CA LEU A 137 -4.78 16.69 7.29
C LEU A 137 -5.42 15.47 6.62
N ALA A 138 -4.74 14.33 6.63
CA ALA A 138 -5.23 13.07 6.08
C ALA A 138 -4.90 11.90 7.01
N PRO A 139 -5.33 11.95 8.29
CA PRO A 139 -4.94 10.99 9.32
C PRO A 139 -5.38 9.56 8.97
N TYR A 140 -4.52 8.60 9.28
CA TYR A 140 -4.78 7.19 9.02
C TYR A 140 -5.55 6.57 10.18
N ALA A 141 -6.58 5.79 9.85
CA ALA A 141 -7.28 4.97 10.83
C ALA A 141 -6.56 3.64 11.01
N ARG A 142 -6.41 3.19 12.25
CA ARG A 142 -5.93 1.85 12.58
C ARG A 142 -6.89 0.80 12.01
N GLY A 143 -6.38 -0.14 11.21
CA GLY A 143 -7.20 -1.09 10.47
C GLY A 143 -7.91 -0.51 9.25
N GLY A 144 -7.59 0.73 8.89
CA GLY A 144 -8.12 1.41 7.71
C GLY A 144 -7.38 1.07 6.43
N LYS A 145 -7.93 1.52 5.33
CA LYS A 145 -7.43 1.33 3.97
C LYS A 145 -7.09 2.68 3.37
N ILE A 146 -5.83 2.90 3.08
CA ILE A 146 -5.31 4.17 2.60
C ILE A 146 -4.91 4.02 1.13
N GLY A 147 -5.46 4.87 0.27
CA GLY A 147 -4.99 5.00 -1.11
C GLY A 147 -3.83 5.98 -1.21
N LEU A 148 -2.72 5.55 -1.79
CA LEU A 148 -1.56 6.38 -2.06
C LEU A 148 -1.49 6.67 -3.56
N PHE A 149 -1.68 7.93 -3.91
CA PHE A 149 -1.66 8.42 -5.27
C PHE A 149 -0.38 9.22 -5.53
N GLY A 150 0.18 9.08 -6.70
CA GLY A 150 1.33 9.88 -7.10
C GLY A 150 2.04 9.30 -8.31
N GLY A 151 2.53 10.19 -9.15
CA GLY A 151 3.35 9.85 -10.32
C GLY A 151 4.75 9.37 -9.93
N ALA A 152 5.56 9.08 -10.94
CA ALA A 152 6.96 8.73 -10.72
C ALA A 152 7.76 9.94 -10.18
N GLY A 153 8.69 9.69 -9.26
CA GLY A 153 9.65 10.67 -8.78
C GLY A 153 9.13 11.67 -7.74
N VAL A 154 7.94 11.45 -7.16
CA VAL A 154 7.38 12.34 -6.12
C VAL A 154 7.68 11.88 -4.69
N GLY A 155 8.51 10.84 -4.52
CA GLY A 155 8.92 10.34 -3.20
C GLY A 155 8.02 9.27 -2.59
N LYS A 156 7.23 8.56 -3.40
CA LYS A 156 6.34 7.47 -2.93
C LYS A 156 7.10 6.42 -2.10
N THR A 157 8.19 5.88 -2.63
CA THR A 157 9.01 4.86 -1.96
C THR A 157 9.58 5.35 -0.63
N VAL A 158 10.08 6.59 -0.60
CA VAL A 158 10.64 7.20 0.60
C VAL A 158 9.57 7.37 1.69
N LEU A 159 8.36 7.78 1.31
CA LEU A 159 7.23 7.87 2.23
C LEU A 159 6.85 6.49 2.80
N ILE A 160 6.79 5.46 1.94
CA ILE A 160 6.51 4.08 2.36
C ILE A 160 7.56 3.60 3.38
N MET A 161 8.84 3.80 3.09
CA MET A 161 9.92 3.40 4.00
C MET A 161 9.88 4.14 5.33
N GLU A 162 9.56 5.44 5.33
CA GLU A 162 9.41 6.20 6.58
C GLU A 162 8.23 5.71 7.42
N LEU A 163 7.10 5.37 6.78
CA LEU A 163 5.96 4.75 7.46
C LEU A 163 6.34 3.40 8.10
N ILE A 164 7.07 2.55 7.37
CA ILE A 164 7.56 1.27 7.89
C ILE A 164 8.48 1.50 9.10
N ARG A 165 9.42 2.44 8.96
CA ARG A 165 10.35 2.78 10.04
C ARG A 165 9.60 3.26 11.29
N ASN A 166 8.66 4.20 11.11
CA ASN A 166 7.95 4.79 12.23
C ASN A 166 7.05 3.76 12.94
N ILE A 167 6.36 2.89 12.19
CA ILE A 167 5.60 1.79 12.79
C ILE A 167 6.51 0.81 13.54
N ALA A 168 7.66 0.48 12.98
CA ALA A 168 8.58 -0.48 13.60
C ALA A 168 9.21 0.05 14.90
N TYR A 169 9.66 1.30 14.88
CA TYR A 169 10.44 1.86 16.00
C TYR A 169 9.58 2.57 17.04
N GLU A 170 8.51 3.24 16.64
CA GLU A 170 7.67 4.00 17.55
C GLU A 170 6.47 3.19 18.09
N HIS A 171 5.97 2.25 17.30
CA HIS A 171 4.81 1.41 17.69
C HIS A 171 5.16 -0.07 17.90
N GLY A 172 6.39 -0.49 17.58
CA GLY A 172 6.82 -1.88 17.72
C GLY A 172 6.15 -2.86 16.76
N GLY A 173 5.46 -2.36 15.74
CA GLY A 173 4.71 -3.15 14.77
C GLY A 173 5.58 -3.74 13.67
N TYR A 174 4.95 -4.62 12.86
CA TYR A 174 5.56 -5.22 11.69
C TYR A 174 4.94 -4.69 10.40
N SER A 175 5.65 -4.85 9.30
CA SER A 175 5.17 -4.47 7.99
C SER A 175 5.27 -5.64 7.01
N VAL A 176 4.35 -5.67 6.05
CA VAL A 176 4.39 -6.58 4.92
C VAL A 176 4.27 -5.77 3.64
N PHE A 177 5.14 -6.01 2.69
CA PHE A 177 5.10 -5.36 1.39
C PHE A 177 4.76 -6.38 0.31
N ALA A 178 3.67 -6.16 -0.41
CA ALA A 178 3.24 -6.95 -1.55
C ALA A 178 3.47 -6.17 -2.85
N GLY A 179 4.51 -6.54 -3.59
CA GLY A 179 4.83 -5.96 -4.89
C GLY A 179 4.07 -6.67 -6.01
N VAL A 180 3.10 -6.00 -6.61
CA VAL A 180 2.16 -6.57 -7.58
C VAL A 180 2.41 -6.01 -8.97
N GLY A 181 2.98 -6.82 -9.85
CA GLY A 181 3.19 -6.47 -11.25
C GLY A 181 4.17 -5.30 -11.47
N GLU A 182 5.03 -5.04 -10.51
CA GLU A 182 6.07 -4.00 -10.61
C GLU A 182 7.30 -4.52 -11.36
N ARG A 183 8.18 -3.61 -11.75
CA ARG A 183 9.43 -3.94 -12.41
C ARG A 183 10.39 -4.60 -11.42
N SER A 184 11.08 -5.67 -11.84
CA SER A 184 12.06 -6.38 -11.01
C SER A 184 13.17 -5.44 -10.49
N ARG A 185 13.56 -4.43 -11.27
CA ARG A 185 14.52 -3.43 -10.86
C ARG A 185 14.01 -2.61 -9.69
N GLU A 186 12.76 -2.11 -9.75
CA GLU A 186 12.18 -1.30 -8.68
C GLU A 186 12.04 -2.09 -7.38
N GLY A 187 11.65 -3.38 -7.47
CA GLY A 187 11.62 -4.27 -6.31
C GLY A 187 13.00 -4.53 -5.71
N ASN A 188 14.04 -4.65 -6.56
CA ASN A 188 15.41 -4.80 -6.10
C ASN A 188 15.97 -3.52 -5.47
N ASP A 189 15.71 -2.36 -6.07
CA ASP A 189 16.12 -1.07 -5.52
C ASP A 189 15.47 -0.87 -4.13
N LEU A 190 14.16 -1.12 -3.99
CA LEU A 190 13.45 -1.07 -2.71
C LEU A 190 14.07 -2.01 -1.65
N TRP A 191 14.41 -3.23 -2.04
CA TRP A 191 15.04 -4.19 -1.13
C TRP A 191 16.41 -3.71 -0.63
N HIS A 192 17.22 -3.11 -1.51
CA HIS A 192 18.49 -2.52 -1.13
C HIS A 192 18.31 -1.34 -0.18
N GLU A 193 17.41 -0.40 -0.50
CA GLU A 193 17.10 0.75 0.35
C GLU A 193 16.58 0.34 1.73
N MET A 194 15.74 -0.70 1.81
CA MET A 194 15.28 -1.27 3.08
C MET A 194 16.39 -1.92 3.91
N ASN A 195 17.38 -2.54 3.25
CA ASN A 195 18.54 -3.09 3.93
C ASN A 195 19.45 -1.97 4.48
N GLU A 196 19.71 -0.94 3.68
CA GLU A 196 20.55 0.19 4.07
C GLU A 196 19.95 1.00 5.23
N SER A 197 18.63 1.21 5.21
CA SER A 197 17.90 1.90 6.28
C SER A 197 17.62 1.01 7.49
N GLY A 198 17.86 -0.30 7.41
CA GLY A 198 17.64 -1.26 8.50
C GLY A 198 16.18 -1.65 8.74
N VAL A 199 15.22 -1.08 8.01
CA VAL A 199 13.78 -1.38 8.19
C VAL A 199 13.40 -2.79 7.72
N ILE A 200 14.24 -3.43 6.92
CA ILE A 200 14.02 -4.79 6.41
C ILE A 200 13.78 -5.81 7.53
N ASN A 201 14.45 -5.66 8.68
CA ASN A 201 14.35 -6.59 9.81
C ASN A 201 12.96 -6.65 10.46
N LYS A 202 12.10 -5.69 10.16
CA LYS A 202 10.71 -5.61 10.63
C LYS A 202 9.69 -5.78 9.51
N THR A 203 10.16 -6.19 8.31
CA THR A 203 9.34 -6.26 7.10
C THR A 203 9.47 -7.62 6.44
N ALA A 204 8.34 -8.19 6.00
CA ALA A 204 8.31 -9.32 5.08
C ALA A 204 7.93 -8.83 3.67
N LEU A 205 8.61 -9.34 2.64
CA LEU A 205 8.38 -8.93 1.25
C LEU A 205 7.81 -10.10 0.45
N VAL A 206 6.79 -9.82 -0.36
CA VAL A 206 6.21 -10.78 -1.30
C VAL A 206 6.11 -10.14 -2.67
N PHE A 207 6.70 -10.73 -3.69
CA PHE A 207 6.71 -10.17 -5.05
C PHE A 207 6.07 -11.11 -6.07
N GLY A 208 5.28 -10.53 -6.97
CA GLY A 208 4.85 -11.09 -8.23
C GLY A 208 5.09 -10.07 -9.32
N GLN A 209 6.22 -10.21 -10.02
CA GLN A 209 6.78 -9.21 -10.91
C GLN A 209 5.98 -9.08 -12.22
N MET A 210 6.26 -8.00 -12.96
CA MET A 210 5.61 -7.67 -14.24
C MET A 210 5.73 -8.80 -15.28
N ASN A 211 6.82 -9.55 -15.28
CA ASN A 211 7.09 -10.65 -16.21
C ASN A 211 6.49 -11.99 -15.77
N GLU A 212 5.91 -12.07 -14.58
CA GLU A 212 5.25 -13.27 -14.11
C GLU A 212 3.82 -13.40 -14.68
N PRO A 213 3.29 -14.64 -14.78
CA PRO A 213 1.95 -14.87 -15.32
C PRO A 213 0.86 -14.15 -14.49
N PRO A 214 -0.30 -13.86 -15.10
CA PRO A 214 -1.37 -13.12 -14.41
C PRO A 214 -1.88 -13.84 -13.16
N GLY A 215 -1.79 -15.18 -13.11
CA GLY A 215 -2.13 -15.94 -11.90
C GLY A 215 -1.28 -15.54 -10.70
N ALA A 216 0.03 -15.38 -10.87
CA ALA A 216 0.93 -14.93 -9.82
C ALA A 216 0.56 -13.50 -9.35
N ARG A 217 0.45 -12.56 -10.30
CA ARG A 217 0.11 -11.16 -9.98
C ARG A 217 -1.25 -11.00 -9.29
N LEU A 218 -2.21 -11.86 -9.61
CA LEU A 218 -3.53 -11.88 -8.98
C LEU A 218 -3.48 -12.41 -7.53
N ARG A 219 -2.52 -13.25 -7.18
CA ARG A 219 -2.45 -13.93 -5.87
C ARG A 219 -1.45 -13.29 -4.90
N VAL A 220 -0.48 -12.53 -5.37
CA VAL A 220 0.53 -11.88 -4.51
C VAL A 220 -0.07 -11.02 -3.38
N PRO A 221 -1.11 -10.19 -3.60
CA PRO A 221 -1.73 -9.46 -2.51
C PRO A 221 -2.31 -10.36 -1.42
N LEU A 222 -2.90 -11.50 -1.81
CA LEU A 222 -3.43 -12.50 -0.87
C LEU A 222 -2.31 -13.19 -0.08
N SER A 223 -1.18 -13.46 -0.74
CA SER A 223 0.01 -14.03 -0.11
C SER A 223 0.58 -13.09 0.95
N GLY A 224 0.76 -11.81 0.62
CA GLY A 224 1.22 -10.79 1.56
C GLY A 224 0.24 -10.59 2.73
N LEU A 225 -1.06 -10.52 2.42
CA LEU A 225 -2.10 -10.35 3.43
C LEU A 225 -2.14 -11.54 4.41
N THR A 226 -1.86 -12.76 3.95
CA THR A 226 -1.82 -13.95 4.82
C THR A 226 -0.73 -13.85 5.88
N ILE A 227 0.44 -13.31 5.54
CA ILE A 227 1.51 -13.02 6.50
C ILE A 227 1.07 -11.94 7.49
N ALA A 228 0.48 -10.86 6.98
CA ALA A 228 -0.01 -9.76 7.83
C ALA A 228 -1.09 -10.20 8.81
N GLU A 229 -2.05 -11.02 8.36
CA GLU A 229 -3.10 -11.58 9.22
C GLU A 229 -2.54 -12.46 10.34
N ASN A 230 -1.48 -13.23 10.07
CA ASN A 230 -0.86 -14.03 11.12
C ASN A 230 -0.28 -13.16 12.24
N PHE A 231 0.40 -12.06 11.90
CA PHE A 231 0.89 -11.10 12.88
C PHE A 231 -0.24 -10.43 13.67
N ARG A 232 -1.33 -10.04 13.00
CA ARG A 232 -2.52 -9.50 13.66
C ARG A 232 -3.14 -10.51 14.64
N ASP A 233 -3.42 -11.72 14.15
CA ASP A 233 -4.29 -12.68 14.85
C ASP A 233 -3.54 -13.42 15.97
N ARG A 234 -2.22 -13.66 15.83
CA ARG A 234 -1.44 -14.45 16.80
C ARG A 234 -0.48 -13.63 17.63
N SER A 235 0.14 -12.62 17.03
CA SER A 235 1.10 -11.79 17.75
C SER A 235 0.47 -10.54 18.36
N GLY A 236 -0.81 -10.28 18.08
CA GLY A 236 -1.52 -9.10 18.58
C GLY A 236 -0.91 -7.79 18.10
N GLN A 237 -0.31 -7.80 16.90
CA GLN A 237 0.43 -6.68 16.36
C GLN A 237 -0.45 -5.74 15.54
N ASP A 238 -0.05 -4.48 15.51
CA ASP A 238 -0.48 -3.54 14.50
C ASP A 238 0.43 -3.68 13.28
N VAL A 239 -0.14 -4.12 12.18
CA VAL A 239 0.60 -4.47 10.97
C VAL A 239 0.29 -3.47 9.87
N LEU A 240 1.32 -2.95 9.20
CA LEU A 240 1.17 -2.23 7.94
C LEU A 240 1.29 -3.20 6.78
N LEU A 241 0.29 -3.21 5.91
CA LEU A 241 0.31 -3.93 4.64
C LEU A 241 0.41 -2.94 3.49
N PHE A 242 1.53 -2.96 2.79
CA PHE A 242 1.70 -2.19 1.56
C PHE A 242 1.36 -3.05 0.35
N ILE A 243 0.55 -2.51 -0.57
CA ILE A 243 0.23 -3.15 -1.85
C ILE A 243 0.64 -2.20 -2.96
N ASP A 244 1.67 -2.51 -3.67
CA ASP A 244 2.13 -1.72 -4.81
C ASP A 244 2.20 -2.61 -6.06
N ASN A 245 1.26 -2.54 -6.94
CA ASN A 245 0.17 -1.59 -7.13
C ASN A 245 -1.18 -2.33 -7.20
N ILE A 246 -2.21 -1.82 -6.52
CA ILE A 246 -3.53 -2.47 -6.51
C ILE A 246 -4.19 -2.49 -7.91
N PHE A 247 -3.88 -1.53 -8.77
CA PHE A 247 -4.35 -1.54 -10.15
C PHE A 247 -3.86 -2.78 -10.93
N ARG A 248 -2.62 -3.22 -10.67
CA ARG A 248 -2.05 -4.43 -11.30
C ARG A 248 -2.76 -5.70 -10.86
N PHE A 249 -3.29 -5.73 -9.64
CA PHE A 249 -4.16 -6.81 -9.18
C PHE A 249 -5.44 -6.89 -10.02
N THR A 250 -6.12 -5.78 -10.24
CA THR A 250 -7.33 -5.75 -11.08
C THR A 250 -7.04 -6.09 -12.53
N GLN A 251 -5.92 -5.61 -13.08
CA GLN A 251 -5.47 -5.94 -14.42
C GLN A 251 -5.20 -7.44 -14.58
N ALA A 252 -4.51 -8.07 -13.63
CA ALA A 252 -4.25 -9.50 -13.62
C ALA A 252 -5.57 -10.31 -13.57
N GLY A 253 -6.55 -9.84 -12.80
CA GLY A 253 -7.89 -10.41 -12.77
C GLY A 253 -8.61 -10.36 -14.13
N SER A 254 -8.49 -9.26 -14.86
CA SER A 254 -9.06 -9.15 -16.21
C SER A 254 -8.36 -10.09 -17.22
N GLU A 255 -7.04 -10.20 -17.15
CA GLU A 255 -6.28 -11.13 -17.98
C GLU A 255 -6.68 -12.59 -17.71
N VAL A 256 -6.79 -12.98 -16.43
CA VAL A 256 -7.25 -14.33 -16.05
C VAL A 256 -8.68 -14.58 -16.54
N SER A 257 -9.58 -13.64 -16.36
CA SER A 257 -10.97 -13.74 -16.79
C SER A 257 -11.06 -13.94 -18.32
N ALA A 258 -10.29 -13.20 -19.09
CA ALA A 258 -10.21 -13.33 -20.55
C ALA A 258 -9.67 -14.73 -20.96
N LEU A 259 -8.60 -15.20 -20.31
CA LEU A 259 -8.02 -16.52 -20.54
C LEU A 259 -8.97 -17.68 -20.21
N LEU A 260 -9.86 -17.47 -19.22
CA LEU A 260 -10.91 -18.43 -18.87
C LEU A 260 -12.13 -18.35 -19.82
N GLY A 261 -12.13 -17.44 -20.78
CA GLY A 261 -13.21 -17.28 -21.75
C GLY A 261 -14.48 -16.65 -21.14
N ARG A 262 -14.37 -15.91 -20.06
CA ARG A 262 -15.50 -15.19 -19.45
C ARG A 262 -15.83 -13.95 -20.28
N MET A 263 -17.12 -13.65 -20.42
CA MET A 263 -17.57 -12.43 -21.11
C MET A 263 -17.14 -11.20 -20.29
N PRO A 264 -16.43 -10.24 -20.89
CA PRO A 264 -16.01 -9.03 -20.17
C PRO A 264 -17.21 -8.14 -19.83
N SER A 265 -17.07 -7.39 -18.75
CA SER A 265 -17.96 -6.31 -18.37
C SER A 265 -17.57 -5.00 -19.08
N ALA A 266 -18.08 -3.86 -18.61
CA ALA A 266 -17.76 -2.54 -19.16
C ALA A 266 -16.24 -2.32 -19.23
N VAL A 267 -15.78 -1.69 -20.31
CA VAL A 267 -14.38 -1.30 -20.57
C VAL A 267 -13.39 -2.49 -20.59
N GLY A 268 -13.90 -3.73 -20.68
CA GLY A 268 -13.05 -4.92 -20.79
C GLY A 268 -12.64 -5.56 -19.48
N TYR A 269 -13.11 -5.06 -18.33
CA TYR A 269 -12.84 -5.65 -17.04
C TYR A 269 -13.63 -6.95 -16.79
N GLN A 270 -13.16 -7.76 -15.86
CA GLN A 270 -13.83 -8.98 -15.41
C GLN A 270 -15.20 -8.66 -14.75
N PRO A 271 -16.22 -9.52 -14.96
CA PRO A 271 -17.50 -9.35 -14.28
C PRO A 271 -17.42 -9.52 -12.76
N THR A 272 -16.34 -10.14 -12.27
CA THR A 272 -16.07 -10.42 -10.86
C THR A 272 -15.21 -9.36 -10.18
N LEU A 273 -14.93 -8.23 -10.83
CA LEU A 273 -14.03 -7.17 -10.33
C LEU A 273 -14.38 -6.74 -8.89
N ALA A 274 -15.63 -6.39 -8.64
CA ALA A 274 -16.07 -5.93 -7.33
C ALA A 274 -15.96 -7.04 -6.26
N THR A 275 -16.27 -8.28 -6.60
CA THR A 275 -16.16 -9.42 -5.69
C THR A 275 -14.70 -9.73 -5.35
N GLU A 276 -13.83 -9.80 -6.36
CA GLU A 276 -12.38 -10.05 -6.15
C GLU A 276 -11.73 -8.97 -5.31
N MET A 277 -12.08 -7.70 -5.56
CA MET A 277 -11.61 -6.57 -4.76
C MET A 277 -12.18 -6.66 -3.33
N GLY A 278 -13.47 -6.95 -3.18
CA GLY A 278 -14.12 -7.11 -1.89
C GLY A 278 -13.50 -8.23 -1.05
N ASP A 279 -13.25 -9.39 -1.64
CA ASP A 279 -12.64 -10.53 -0.96
C ASP A 279 -11.24 -10.20 -0.40
N LEU A 280 -10.47 -9.38 -1.10
CA LEU A 280 -9.19 -8.88 -0.60
C LEU A 280 -9.39 -7.83 0.49
N GLN A 281 -10.21 -6.82 0.24
CA GLN A 281 -10.33 -5.62 1.08
C GLN A 281 -11.00 -5.90 2.43
N GLU A 282 -11.99 -6.79 2.48
CA GLU A 282 -12.71 -7.13 3.71
C GLU A 282 -11.85 -7.91 4.74
N ARG A 283 -10.75 -8.51 4.31
CA ARG A 283 -9.77 -9.14 5.19
C ARG A 283 -8.87 -8.12 5.90
N ILE A 284 -8.73 -6.93 5.31
CA ILE A 284 -7.90 -5.82 5.82
C ILE A 284 -8.73 -5.04 6.83
N THR A 285 -8.54 -5.33 8.10
CA THR A 285 -9.36 -4.74 9.17
C THR A 285 -8.71 -4.89 10.54
N SER A 286 -9.23 -4.15 11.52
CA SER A 286 -8.95 -4.35 12.94
C SER A 286 -9.84 -5.43 13.53
N THR A 287 -9.25 -6.24 14.39
CA THR A 287 -9.94 -7.22 15.22
C THR A 287 -9.59 -7.00 16.69
N ARG A 288 -10.17 -7.76 17.60
CA ARG A 288 -9.83 -7.70 19.03
C ARG A 288 -8.37 -8.07 19.33
N ASN A 289 -7.71 -8.78 18.42
CA ASN A 289 -6.35 -9.26 18.62
C ASN A 289 -5.30 -8.26 18.11
N GLY A 290 -5.61 -7.46 17.11
CA GLY A 290 -4.69 -6.53 16.48
C GLY A 290 -5.28 -5.91 15.22
N SER A 291 -4.47 -5.22 14.44
CA SER A 291 -4.93 -4.55 13.22
C SER A 291 -4.06 -4.85 12.01
N VAL A 292 -4.68 -4.84 10.83
CA VAL A 292 -4.00 -4.72 9.54
C VAL A 292 -4.46 -3.41 8.92
N THR A 293 -3.57 -2.46 8.82
CA THR A 293 -3.78 -1.18 8.12
C THR A 293 -3.10 -1.27 6.76
N SER A 294 -3.78 -0.97 5.68
CA SER A 294 -3.18 -1.03 4.35
C SER A 294 -2.90 0.34 3.75
N VAL A 295 -1.73 0.44 3.11
CA VAL A 295 -1.39 1.54 2.22
C VAL A 295 -1.26 0.97 0.80
N GLN A 296 -2.17 1.36 -0.07
CA GLN A 296 -2.32 0.79 -1.40
C GLN A 296 -1.95 1.84 -2.44
N ALA A 297 -0.88 1.60 -3.18
CA ALA A 297 -0.55 2.45 -4.32
C ALA A 297 -1.58 2.23 -5.43
N ILE A 298 -2.15 3.33 -5.91
CA ILE A 298 -3.19 3.31 -6.92
C ILE A 298 -2.71 4.11 -8.13
N SER A 299 -2.62 3.44 -9.28
CA SER A 299 -2.43 4.09 -10.57
C SER A 299 -3.79 4.34 -11.21
N VAL A 300 -3.98 5.55 -11.69
CA VAL A 300 -5.21 5.94 -12.40
C VAL A 300 -4.89 5.99 -13.89
N PRO A 301 -5.42 5.07 -14.70
CA PRO A 301 -5.18 5.08 -16.14
C PRO A 301 -5.69 6.37 -16.78
N ALA A 302 -4.84 7.05 -17.54
CA ALA A 302 -5.16 8.30 -18.23
C ALA A 302 -5.75 9.41 -17.33
N ASP A 303 -5.44 9.36 -16.02
CA ASP A 303 -6.01 10.25 -15.00
C ASP A 303 -7.56 10.23 -14.92
N ASP A 304 -8.17 9.12 -15.40
CA ASP A 304 -9.62 8.93 -15.38
C ASP A 304 -10.07 8.20 -14.11
N LEU A 305 -10.54 8.96 -13.13
CA LEU A 305 -11.07 8.43 -11.86
C LEU A 305 -12.39 7.65 -12.04
N THR A 306 -13.04 7.75 -13.20
CA THR A 306 -14.29 7.03 -13.50
C THR A 306 -14.05 5.64 -14.07
N ASP A 307 -12.80 5.30 -14.38
CA ASP A 307 -12.43 3.93 -14.77
C ASP A 307 -12.86 2.93 -13.68
N PRO A 308 -13.46 1.78 -14.07
CA PRO A 308 -14.00 0.81 -13.09
C PRO A 308 -12.99 0.30 -12.05
N ALA A 309 -11.71 0.17 -12.39
CA ALA A 309 -10.71 -0.36 -11.47
C ALA A 309 -10.40 0.62 -10.33
N PRO A 310 -9.98 1.88 -10.57
CA PRO A 310 -9.82 2.85 -9.50
C PRO A 310 -11.14 3.14 -8.78
N ALA A 311 -12.27 3.27 -9.48
CA ALA A 311 -13.57 3.52 -8.86
C ALA A 311 -13.96 2.43 -7.85
N THR A 312 -13.72 1.15 -8.17
CA THR A 312 -13.95 0.03 -7.26
C THR A 312 -13.01 0.07 -6.05
N ALA A 313 -11.74 0.38 -6.26
CA ALA A 313 -10.77 0.53 -5.18
C ALA A 313 -11.14 1.68 -4.23
N PHE A 314 -11.53 2.84 -4.78
CA PHE A 314 -11.94 4.03 -4.02
C PHE A 314 -13.10 3.75 -3.05
N ALA A 315 -14.03 2.88 -3.43
CA ALA A 315 -15.19 2.54 -2.59
C ALA A 315 -14.78 1.92 -1.24
N HIS A 316 -13.60 1.32 -1.17
CA HIS A 316 -13.07 0.67 0.03
C HIS A 316 -12.16 1.57 0.88
N LEU A 317 -11.71 2.71 0.35
CA LEU A 317 -10.73 3.54 1.04
C LEU A 317 -11.33 4.36 2.18
N ASP A 318 -10.58 4.45 3.27
CA ASP A 318 -10.87 5.30 4.44
C ASP A 318 -10.13 6.63 4.39
N ALA A 319 -8.97 6.66 3.74
CA ALA A 319 -8.18 7.86 3.53
C ALA A 319 -7.48 7.83 2.16
N THR A 320 -7.15 9.02 1.66
CA THR A 320 -6.35 9.19 0.46
C THR A 320 -5.18 10.12 0.73
N THR A 321 -3.99 9.71 0.31
CA THR A 321 -2.78 10.53 0.34
C THR A 321 -2.34 10.76 -1.10
N VAL A 322 -2.34 12.01 -1.53
CA VAL A 322 -2.00 12.41 -2.89
C VAL A 322 -0.62 13.07 -2.88
N LEU A 323 0.33 12.48 -3.60
CA LEU A 323 1.65 13.06 -3.81
C LEU A 323 1.65 13.90 -5.08
N SER A 324 2.04 15.16 -4.96
CA SER A 324 1.99 16.15 -6.02
C SER A 324 3.37 16.52 -6.54
N ARG A 325 3.53 16.50 -7.86
CA ARG A 325 4.77 16.94 -8.51
C ARG A 325 5.02 18.43 -8.32
N SER A 326 3.99 19.26 -8.36
CA SER A 326 4.12 20.71 -8.14
C SER A 326 4.66 21.06 -6.75
N ILE A 327 4.29 20.27 -5.74
CA ILE A 327 4.81 20.42 -4.37
C ILE A 327 6.26 19.94 -4.27
N ALA A 328 6.59 18.82 -4.95
CA ALA A 328 7.98 18.33 -5.03
C ALA A 328 8.92 19.33 -5.72
N GLU A 329 8.47 20.00 -6.76
CA GLU A 329 9.20 21.05 -7.47
C GLU A 329 9.51 22.28 -6.60
N LEU A 330 8.69 22.53 -5.56
CA LEU A 330 8.96 23.55 -4.55
C LEU A 330 9.97 23.11 -3.48
N GLY A 331 10.49 21.88 -3.56
CA GLY A 331 11.39 21.31 -2.55
C GLY A 331 10.72 20.96 -1.23
N ILE A 332 9.40 20.80 -1.22
CA ILE A 332 8.61 20.44 -0.05
C ILE A 332 8.45 18.92 -0.01
N TYR A 333 9.03 18.28 0.99
CA TYR A 333 8.96 16.83 1.20
C TYR A 333 8.51 16.49 2.64
N PRO A 334 7.60 15.50 2.83
CA PRO A 334 6.95 14.72 1.77
C PRO A 334 6.05 15.60 0.89
N ALA A 335 6.01 15.29 -0.40
CA ALA A 335 5.28 16.08 -1.38
C ALA A 335 3.77 15.77 -1.39
N VAL A 336 3.17 15.64 -0.21
CA VAL A 336 1.75 15.38 -0.01
C VAL A 336 0.95 16.64 -0.27
N ASP A 337 -0.04 16.53 -1.16
CA ASP A 337 -0.97 17.62 -1.40
C ASP A 337 -1.98 17.74 -0.24
N PRO A 338 -1.96 18.83 0.51
CA PRO A 338 -2.78 19.01 1.70
C PRO A 338 -4.27 19.29 1.38
N LEU A 339 -4.60 19.65 0.16
CA LEU A 339 -5.97 19.95 -0.27
C LEU A 339 -6.63 18.80 -1.02
N GLU A 340 -5.83 17.99 -1.74
CA GLU A 340 -6.33 16.83 -2.47
C GLU A 340 -6.32 15.54 -1.62
N SER A 341 -5.59 15.53 -0.51
CA SER A 341 -5.57 14.42 0.44
C SER A 341 -6.73 14.52 1.43
N SER A 342 -7.29 13.37 1.82
CA SER A 342 -8.48 13.34 2.68
C SER A 342 -8.51 12.12 3.60
N SER A 343 -9.31 12.21 4.67
CA SER A 343 -9.55 11.09 5.58
C SER A 343 -10.95 11.14 6.17
N ARG A 344 -11.59 9.97 6.26
CA ARG A 344 -12.92 9.83 6.85
C ARG A 344 -12.93 10.06 8.36
N ILE A 345 -11.80 9.79 9.05
CA ILE A 345 -11.72 10.01 10.50
C ILE A 345 -11.44 11.46 10.88
N LEU A 346 -11.19 12.35 9.92
CA LEU A 346 -11.02 13.78 10.21
C LEU A 346 -12.36 14.43 10.55
N GLU A 347 -12.90 14.06 11.70
CA GLU A 347 -14.16 14.52 12.26
C GLU A 347 -14.00 14.86 13.73
N PRO A 348 -14.70 15.90 14.24
CA PRO A 348 -14.55 16.33 15.63
C PRO A 348 -15.01 15.27 16.64
N GLY A 349 -15.93 14.37 16.24
CA GLY A 349 -16.41 13.26 17.07
C GLY A 349 -15.41 12.11 17.22
N ILE A 350 -14.41 12.01 16.36
CA ILE A 350 -13.40 10.94 16.35
C ILE A 350 -12.07 11.46 16.89
N LEU A 351 -11.53 12.50 16.28
CA LEU A 351 -10.18 13.02 16.59
C LEU A 351 -10.18 14.16 17.64
N GLY A 352 -11.36 14.61 18.04
CA GLY A 352 -11.49 15.76 18.93
C GLY A 352 -11.55 17.09 18.20
N LYS A 353 -12.11 18.06 18.91
CA LYS A 353 -12.40 19.39 18.35
C LYS A 353 -11.14 20.16 17.97
N GLU A 354 -10.13 20.11 18.81
CA GLU A 354 -8.87 20.84 18.62
C GLU A 354 -8.14 20.43 17.33
N HIS A 355 -7.99 19.13 17.10
CA HIS A 355 -7.38 18.60 15.89
C HIS A 355 -8.18 19.02 14.64
N TYR A 356 -9.48 18.78 14.67
CA TYR A 356 -10.36 19.09 13.55
C TYR A 356 -10.35 20.58 13.18
N GLU A 357 -10.49 21.48 14.17
CA GLU A 357 -10.50 22.93 13.94
C GLU A 357 -9.16 23.41 13.39
N THR A 358 -8.04 22.90 13.92
CA THR A 358 -6.71 23.25 13.43
C THR A 358 -6.52 22.79 11.98
N ALA A 359 -6.89 21.55 11.66
CA ALA A 359 -6.80 21.02 10.29
C ALA A 359 -7.65 21.85 9.31
N ARG A 360 -8.88 22.18 9.68
CA ARG A 360 -9.77 22.99 8.85
C ARG A 360 -9.25 24.40 8.64
N ALA A 361 -8.71 25.04 9.69
CA ALA A 361 -8.10 26.36 9.56
C ALA A 361 -6.90 26.36 8.63
N VAL A 362 -6.02 25.34 8.73
CA VAL A 362 -4.91 25.15 7.80
C VAL A 362 -5.40 25.01 6.36
N GLN A 363 -6.39 24.15 6.12
CA GLN A 363 -6.98 23.96 4.79
C GLN A 363 -7.56 25.24 4.23
N GLN A 364 -8.28 26.02 5.04
CA GLN A 364 -8.87 27.30 4.61
C GLN A 364 -7.82 28.33 4.19
N VAL A 365 -6.71 28.44 4.94
CA VAL A 365 -5.61 29.34 4.59
C VAL A 365 -4.94 28.91 3.29
N LEU A 366 -4.70 27.63 3.11
CA LEU A 366 -4.10 27.08 1.89
C LEU A 366 -5.02 27.23 0.68
N GLU A 367 -6.32 27.02 0.86
CA GLU A 367 -7.32 27.20 -0.20
C GLU A 367 -7.42 28.67 -0.63
N LYS A 368 -7.44 29.59 0.32
CA LYS A 368 -7.40 31.04 0.04
C LYS A 368 -6.13 31.40 -0.73
N TYR A 369 -4.99 30.84 -0.36
CA TYR A 369 -3.74 31.06 -1.07
C TYR A 369 -3.79 30.53 -2.51
N ARG A 370 -4.33 29.33 -2.73
CA ARG A 370 -4.53 28.76 -4.07
C ARG A 370 -5.35 29.68 -4.96
N GLN A 371 -6.45 30.26 -4.44
CA GLN A 371 -7.27 31.20 -5.17
C GLN A 371 -6.56 32.53 -5.50
N LEU A 372 -5.64 32.97 -4.65
CA LEU A 372 -4.88 34.20 -4.86
C LEU A 372 -3.66 34.03 -5.77
N GLN A 373 -3.22 32.80 -6.05
CA GLN A 373 -2.01 32.54 -6.86
C GLN A 373 -2.05 33.16 -8.24
N ASP A 374 -3.20 33.08 -8.95
CA ASP A 374 -3.36 33.66 -10.27
C ASP A 374 -3.27 35.21 -10.23
N ILE A 375 -3.83 35.81 -9.20
CA ILE A 375 -3.76 37.26 -8.96
C ILE A 375 -2.31 37.68 -8.70
N ILE A 376 -1.61 36.93 -7.85
CA ILE A 376 -0.21 37.18 -7.52
C ILE A 376 0.69 37.04 -8.75
N ALA A 377 0.44 36.05 -9.60
CA ALA A 377 1.22 35.81 -10.80
C ALA A 377 1.06 36.95 -11.84
N VAL A 378 -0.10 37.59 -11.91
CA VAL A 378 -0.39 38.65 -12.88
C VAL A 378 -0.07 40.05 -12.33
N LEU A 379 -0.48 40.33 -11.10
CA LEU A 379 -0.43 41.67 -10.51
C LEU A 379 0.69 41.87 -9.47
N GLY A 380 1.24 40.79 -8.97
CA GLY A 380 2.24 40.82 -7.90
C GLY A 380 1.63 40.89 -6.50
N MET A 381 2.50 40.72 -5.49
CA MET A 381 2.11 40.73 -4.06
C MET A 381 1.67 42.13 -3.58
N ASP A 382 2.17 43.19 -4.20
CA ASP A 382 1.96 44.57 -3.75
C ASP A 382 0.52 45.06 -3.97
N GLU A 383 -0.19 44.46 -4.93
CA GLU A 383 -1.59 44.78 -5.21
C GLU A 383 -2.58 44.08 -4.25
N LEU A 384 -2.11 43.18 -3.41
CA LEU A 384 -2.96 42.50 -2.42
C LEU A 384 -3.26 43.44 -1.24
N GLY A 385 -4.49 43.39 -0.74
CA GLY A 385 -4.87 44.00 0.52
C GLY A 385 -4.08 43.46 1.71
N ALA A 386 -4.01 44.18 2.78
CA ALA A 386 -3.24 43.80 3.98
C ALA A 386 -3.65 42.44 4.55
N GLU A 387 -4.94 42.11 4.53
CA GLU A 387 -5.48 40.83 4.99
C GLU A 387 -5.07 39.67 4.10
N ASP A 388 -5.17 39.85 2.75
CA ASP A 388 -4.79 38.82 1.81
C ASP A 388 -3.28 38.59 1.80
N ARG A 389 -2.50 39.64 1.96
CA ARG A 389 -1.03 39.55 2.11
C ARG A 389 -0.64 38.77 3.35
N ALA A 390 -1.30 39.01 4.50
CA ALA A 390 -1.08 38.25 5.71
C ALA A 390 -1.45 36.76 5.53
N ALA A 391 -2.58 36.49 4.88
CA ALA A 391 -3.01 35.12 4.56
C ALA A 391 -2.01 34.39 3.69
N VAL A 392 -1.49 35.03 2.63
CA VAL A 392 -0.45 34.46 1.74
C VAL A 392 0.85 34.16 2.49
N ASN A 393 1.30 35.08 3.34
CA ASN A 393 2.52 34.88 4.13
C ASN A 393 2.38 33.71 5.11
N ARG A 394 1.23 33.56 5.76
CA ARG A 394 0.94 32.43 6.65
C ARG A 394 0.83 31.12 5.85
N ALA A 395 0.17 31.13 4.69
CA ALA A 395 0.07 29.96 3.81
C ALA A 395 1.44 29.44 3.38
N ARG A 396 2.37 30.32 3.02
CA ARG A 396 3.74 29.94 2.65
C ARG A 396 4.49 29.31 3.82
N ARG A 397 4.33 29.86 5.05
CA ARG A 397 4.91 29.25 6.26
C ARG A 397 4.29 27.89 6.53
N ILE A 398 2.96 27.74 6.41
CA ILE A 398 2.25 26.48 6.55
C ILE A 398 2.80 25.45 5.55
N GLN A 399 2.89 25.78 4.26
CA GLN A 399 3.40 24.87 3.24
C GLN A 399 4.81 24.38 3.58
N ARG A 400 5.70 25.28 4.02
CA ARG A 400 7.07 24.91 4.40
C ARG A 400 7.10 24.09 5.69
N PHE A 401 6.27 24.39 6.66
CA PHE A 401 6.18 23.65 7.92
C PHE A 401 5.54 22.27 7.75
N LEU A 402 4.76 22.03 6.70
CA LEU A 402 4.31 20.70 6.32
C LEU A 402 5.47 19.78 5.88
N SER A 403 6.58 20.35 5.45
CA SER A 403 7.79 19.59 5.16
C SER A 403 8.46 19.07 6.44
N GLN A 404 9.19 17.96 6.30
CA GLN A 404 9.79 17.28 7.45
C GLN A 404 10.93 16.38 6.96
N PRO A 405 12.10 16.38 7.63
CA PRO A 405 13.17 15.46 7.29
C PRO A 405 12.83 14.04 7.75
N PHE A 406 13.03 13.08 6.88
CA PHE A 406 12.78 11.66 7.14
C PHE A 406 14.04 10.93 7.55
N HIS A 407 13.92 9.98 8.48
CA HIS A 407 15.04 9.15 8.94
C HIS A 407 15.63 8.31 7.79
N VAL A 408 14.77 7.75 6.96
CA VAL A 408 15.22 6.94 5.81
C VAL A 408 15.93 7.75 4.74
N ALA A 409 15.81 9.06 4.77
CA ALA A 409 16.44 9.97 3.82
C ALA A 409 17.72 10.66 4.35
N GLU A 410 18.14 10.39 5.58
CA GLU A 410 19.29 11.05 6.21
C GLU A 410 20.58 10.95 5.37
N ASN A 411 20.84 9.78 4.80
CA ASN A 411 22.03 9.54 3.97
C ASN A 411 22.05 10.38 2.69
N PHE A 412 20.88 10.77 2.17
CA PHE A 412 20.75 11.54 0.93
C PHE A 412 20.67 13.04 1.19
N THR A 413 20.00 13.43 2.27
CA THR A 413 19.74 14.84 2.59
C THR A 413 20.79 15.45 3.51
N GLY A 414 21.50 14.63 4.28
CA GLY A 414 22.39 15.07 5.36
C GLY A 414 21.64 15.71 6.54
N MET A 415 20.32 15.58 6.60
CA MET A 415 19.49 16.09 7.68
C MET A 415 19.05 14.94 8.58
N GLU A 416 19.15 15.12 9.90
CA GLU A 416 18.64 14.18 10.86
C GLU A 416 17.11 14.07 10.77
N GLY A 417 16.57 12.85 10.65
CA GLY A 417 15.14 12.61 10.56
C GLY A 417 14.38 13.00 11.82
N ARG A 418 13.11 13.26 11.66
CA ARG A 418 12.22 13.66 12.76
C ARG A 418 10.91 12.89 12.72
N TYR A 419 10.61 12.21 13.81
CA TYR A 419 9.26 11.78 14.15
C TYR A 419 8.59 12.92 14.92
N VAL A 420 7.45 13.41 14.45
CA VAL A 420 6.76 14.52 15.10
C VAL A 420 5.45 14.06 15.72
N PRO A 421 5.33 14.01 17.05
CA PRO A 421 4.08 13.66 17.70
C PRO A 421 2.93 14.59 17.29
N LEU A 422 1.73 14.05 17.18
CA LEU A 422 0.55 14.79 16.75
C LEU A 422 0.31 16.06 17.59
N LYS A 423 0.52 15.98 18.89
CA LYS A 423 0.37 17.16 19.79
C LYS A 423 1.31 18.31 19.41
N GLU A 424 2.56 17.99 19.06
CA GLU A 424 3.53 18.98 18.61
C GLU A 424 3.16 19.54 17.22
N THR A 425 2.62 18.68 16.37
CA THR A 425 2.09 19.08 15.06
C THR A 425 0.95 20.09 15.22
N ILE A 426 -0.07 19.77 16.02
CA ILE A 426 -1.22 20.66 16.25
C ILE A 426 -0.76 22.00 16.85
N LYS A 427 0.07 21.97 17.91
CA LYS A 427 0.62 23.17 18.55
C LYS A 427 1.40 24.05 17.57
N GLY A 428 2.22 23.44 16.71
CA GLY A 428 3.00 24.16 15.73
C GLY A 428 2.15 24.89 14.71
N PHE A 429 1.12 24.25 14.18
CA PHE A 429 0.20 24.89 13.24
C PHE A 429 -0.68 25.96 13.91
N GLN A 430 -1.09 25.76 15.15
CA GLN A 430 -1.82 26.78 15.92
C GLN A 430 -0.98 28.03 16.11
N ALA A 431 0.31 27.92 16.40
CA ALA A 431 1.21 29.06 16.53
C ALA A 431 1.32 29.86 15.21
N ILE A 432 1.38 29.17 14.06
CA ILE A 432 1.38 29.84 12.75
C ILE A 432 0.03 30.52 12.48
N LEU A 433 -1.07 29.84 12.72
CA LEU A 433 -2.42 30.38 12.53
C LEU A 433 -2.71 31.56 13.44
N GLY A 434 -2.22 31.53 14.67
CA GLY A 434 -2.35 32.59 15.66
C GLY A 434 -1.45 33.81 15.38
N GLY A 435 -0.49 33.70 14.51
CA GLY A 435 0.45 34.77 14.15
C GLY A 435 1.59 34.96 15.15
N GLU A 436 1.83 34.00 16.06
CA GLU A 436 2.89 34.09 17.10
C GLU A 436 4.31 34.09 16.49
N VAL A 437 4.44 33.62 15.24
CA VAL A 437 5.70 33.46 14.50
C VAL A 437 5.71 34.25 13.19
N ASP A 438 4.85 35.25 13.06
CA ASP A 438 4.76 36.11 11.85
C ASP A 438 6.03 36.96 11.62
N ASP A 439 6.87 37.13 12.63
CA ASP A 439 8.18 37.77 12.56
C ASP A 439 9.28 36.90 11.90
N LEU A 440 9.08 35.58 11.81
CA LEU A 440 10.06 34.68 11.24
C LEU A 440 9.93 34.56 9.73
N PRO A 441 11.04 34.51 8.98
CA PRO A 441 11.00 34.32 7.54
C PRO A 441 10.49 32.90 7.18
N GLU A 442 9.83 32.77 6.03
CA GLU A 442 9.25 31.49 5.60
C GLU A 442 10.28 30.35 5.50
N GLN A 443 11.56 30.65 5.24
CA GLN A 443 12.64 29.67 5.16
C GLN A 443 12.92 28.97 6.48
N ALA A 444 12.63 29.61 7.62
CA ALA A 444 12.83 29.02 8.94
C ALA A 444 11.98 27.76 9.15
N PHE A 445 10.84 27.66 8.45
CA PHE A 445 9.88 26.58 8.57
C PHE A 445 10.16 25.36 7.70
N LEU A 446 11.12 25.48 6.76
CA LEU A 446 11.42 24.41 5.82
C LEU A 446 12.21 23.28 6.50
N MET A 447 11.78 22.03 6.28
CA MET A 447 12.45 20.83 6.77
C MET A 447 12.73 20.87 8.28
N CYS A 448 11.70 21.19 9.06
CA CYS A 448 11.72 21.19 10.52
C CYS A 448 10.79 20.12 11.07
N GLY A 449 11.11 19.59 12.24
CA GLY A 449 10.21 18.75 13.01
C GLY A 449 9.20 19.59 13.78
N SER A 450 9.57 20.07 14.96
CA SER A 450 8.69 20.84 15.83
C SER A 450 8.79 22.36 15.63
N MET A 451 7.86 23.11 16.23
CA MET A 451 7.91 24.56 16.26
C MET A 451 9.10 25.09 17.06
N ASP A 452 9.57 24.36 18.05
CA ASP A 452 10.74 24.74 18.85
C ASP A 452 12.02 24.78 17.98
N GLU A 453 12.14 23.89 16.98
CA GLU A 453 13.24 23.94 16.00
C GLU A 453 13.15 25.19 15.10
N VAL A 454 11.95 25.61 14.73
CA VAL A 454 11.73 26.84 13.97
C VAL A 454 12.13 28.06 14.79
N ILE A 455 11.71 28.12 16.05
CA ILE A 455 12.06 29.23 16.96
C ILE A 455 13.56 29.28 17.24
N ALA A 456 14.22 28.12 17.36
CA ALA A 456 15.68 28.06 17.58
C ALA A 456 16.47 28.68 16.41
N LYS A 457 15.90 28.71 15.20
CA LYS A 457 16.49 29.38 14.05
C LYS A 457 16.35 30.90 14.04
N ARG A 458 15.65 31.50 15.03
CA ARG A 458 15.35 32.95 15.12
C ARG A 458 16.59 33.87 15.06
N GLY A 459 17.76 33.38 15.33
CA GLY A 459 19.01 34.16 15.26
C GLY A 459 19.91 33.84 14.07
N SER A 460 19.45 32.96 13.16
CA SER A 460 20.27 32.43 12.07
C SER A 460 19.95 33.08 10.70
N PHE A 461 18.95 33.95 10.64
CA PHE A 461 18.49 34.65 9.42
C PHE A 461 18.67 36.16 9.51
#